data_1b712119795a0ff3acd076634b5ccccd
#
_entry.id   1b712119795a0ff3acd076634b5ccccd
#
_cell.length_a   1.000
_cell.length_b   1.000
_cell.length_c   1.000
_cell.angle_alpha   90.00
_cell.angle_beta   90.00
_cell.angle_gamma   90.00
#
_symmetry.space_group_name_H-M   'P 1'
#
loop_
_entity.id
_entity.type
_entity.pdbx_description
1 polymer ?
#
loop_
_entity_poly.entity_id
_entity_poly.type
_entity_poly.pdbx_seq_one_letter_code
_entity_poly.pdbx_strand_id
1 'polypeptide(L)'
;DDDNDASGSENEGTLILDATCAPSEIKFPQDTELLNECREKLEGIIDEICEANHLPKPRTYRKIARRDYLNIARKKKKSGKQIRKAIGKQLNYIRRDLGYIDAFMEQGYTLRAKQVDLLGTLRKLYQQQLYMHTSRTHKVQDRIVSISQPFIRPIVRGKAKNPVEFGAKLDMSITNGYARIEKISFDAYNESECLIVAVERYKERIGVYPERVLADK
;
A
#
# COMPACT_ATOMS: atom_id res chain seq x y z
N ASP A 1 56.13 -26.72 -26.71
CA ASP A 1 54.93 -27.31 -26.12
C ASP A 1 54.44 -26.37 -25.01
N ASP A 2 53.65 -25.41 -25.42
CA ASP A 2 52.99 -24.48 -24.50
C ASP A 2 51.58 -25.04 -24.24
N ASP A 3 51.45 -25.83 -23.19
CA ASP A 3 50.18 -26.19 -22.61
C ASP A 3 49.60 -24.94 -21.90
N ASN A 4 48.84 -24.19 -22.65
CA ASN A 4 48.02 -23.10 -22.13
C ASN A 4 46.80 -23.72 -21.47
N ASP A 5 46.95 -24.16 -20.22
CA ASP A 5 45.86 -24.65 -19.37
C ASP A 5 45.01 -23.47 -18.95
N ALA A 6 44.14 -23.06 -19.86
CA ALA A 6 43.04 -22.19 -19.55
C ALA A 6 42.00 -22.99 -18.73
N SER A 7 42.25 -23.15 -17.43
CA SER A 7 41.22 -23.61 -16.48
C SER A 7 40.11 -22.57 -16.40
N GLY A 8 39.27 -22.59 -17.43
CA GLY A 8 37.99 -21.90 -17.36
C GLY A 8 37.22 -22.49 -16.19
N SER A 9 36.94 -21.69 -15.16
CA SER A 9 36.10 -22.12 -14.06
C SER A 9 34.76 -22.59 -14.63
N GLU A 10 34.53 -23.90 -14.58
CA GLU A 10 33.27 -24.49 -15.03
C GLU A 10 32.13 -23.92 -14.17
N ASN A 11 31.02 -23.56 -14.82
CA ASN A 11 29.80 -23.16 -14.11
C ASN A 11 29.35 -24.33 -13.21
N GLU A 12 28.89 -24.02 -12.00
CA GLU A 12 28.57 -25.03 -11.00
C GLU A 12 27.20 -24.75 -10.34
N GLY A 13 26.44 -25.80 -10.07
CA GLY A 13 25.25 -25.80 -9.26
C GLY A 13 24.01 -25.28 -9.98
N THR A 14 22.93 -25.17 -9.20
CA THR A 14 21.62 -24.73 -9.68
C THR A 14 21.11 -23.57 -8.84
N LEU A 15 20.73 -22.49 -9.51
CA LEU A 15 20.01 -21.34 -8.94
C LEU A 15 18.53 -21.47 -9.27
N ILE A 16 17.68 -21.59 -8.26
CA ILE A 16 16.22 -21.58 -8.42
C ILE A 16 15.72 -20.21 -7.98
N LEU A 17 14.91 -19.57 -8.82
CA LEU A 17 14.31 -18.27 -8.54
C LEU A 17 12.78 -18.39 -8.53
N ASP A 18 12.15 -17.84 -7.52
CA ASP A 18 10.69 -17.77 -7.38
C ASP A 18 10.28 -16.43 -6.76
N ALA A 19 9.18 -15.89 -7.25
CA ALA A 19 8.58 -14.70 -6.68
C ALA A 19 7.36 -15.06 -5.84
N THR A 20 7.33 -14.54 -4.62
CA THR A 20 6.23 -14.76 -3.70
C THR A 20 5.74 -13.45 -3.10
N CYS A 21 4.65 -13.52 -2.35
CA CYS A 21 4.14 -12.39 -1.56
C CYS A 21 4.25 -12.72 -0.07
N ALA A 22 4.87 -11.83 0.70
CA ALA A 22 4.74 -11.81 2.15
C ALA A 22 3.48 -11.02 2.49
N PRO A 23 2.36 -11.68 2.88
CA PRO A 23 1.09 -11.01 3.11
C PRO A 23 1.18 -10.12 4.36
N SER A 24 0.56 -8.94 4.28
CA SER A 24 0.34 -8.08 5.44
C SER A 24 -1.05 -8.32 6.00
N GLU A 25 -1.15 -8.31 7.32
CA GLU A 25 -2.43 -8.39 8.03
C GLU A 25 -3.20 -7.07 7.91
N ILE A 26 -3.79 -6.83 6.75
CA ILE A 26 -4.74 -5.74 6.56
C ILE A 26 -6.10 -6.30 6.22
N LYS A 27 -7.15 -5.65 6.70
CA LYS A 27 -8.50 -5.95 6.28
C LYS A 27 -8.65 -5.66 4.79
N PHE A 28 -9.36 -6.53 4.05
CA PHE A 28 -9.64 -6.27 2.64
C PHE A 28 -10.23 -4.86 2.45
N PRO A 29 -9.58 -3.96 1.72
CA PRO A 29 -9.93 -2.55 1.69
C PRO A 29 -11.26 -2.33 0.96
N GLN A 30 -12.17 -1.62 1.62
CA GLN A 30 -13.38 -1.08 1.02
C GLN A 30 -13.34 0.44 1.06
N ASP A 31 -13.56 1.10 -0.07
CA ASP A 31 -13.46 2.56 -0.17
C ASP A 31 -14.34 3.29 0.86
N THR A 32 -15.55 2.80 1.11
CA THR A 32 -16.46 3.41 2.09
C THR A 32 -15.96 3.27 3.53
N GLU A 33 -15.28 2.18 3.86
CA GLU A 33 -14.70 1.95 5.17
C GLU A 33 -13.44 2.79 5.36
N LEU A 34 -12.56 2.79 4.37
CA LEU A 34 -11.32 3.57 4.36
C LEU A 34 -11.60 5.07 4.50
N LEU A 35 -12.64 5.58 3.81
CA LEU A 35 -13.09 6.97 3.94
C LEU A 35 -13.70 7.25 5.32
N ASN A 36 -14.46 6.32 5.90
CA ASN A 36 -14.97 6.50 7.26
C ASN A 36 -13.84 6.54 8.29
N GLU A 37 -12.84 5.68 8.16
CA GLU A 37 -11.65 5.71 9.01
C GLU A 37 -10.87 7.01 8.85
N CYS A 38 -10.69 7.48 7.61
CA CYS A 38 -10.06 8.77 7.33
C CYS A 38 -10.78 9.92 8.05
N ARG A 39 -12.10 9.99 7.94
CA ARG A 39 -12.93 10.98 8.63
C ARG A 39 -12.76 10.91 10.16
N GLU A 40 -12.83 9.72 10.74
CA GLU A 40 -12.70 9.55 12.20
C GLU A 40 -11.32 9.98 12.71
N LYS A 41 -10.24 9.73 11.93
CA LYS A 41 -8.89 10.22 12.28
C LYS A 41 -8.77 11.75 12.17
N LEU A 42 -9.38 12.36 11.16
CA LEU A 42 -9.43 13.83 11.05
C LEU A 42 -10.22 14.47 12.20
N GLU A 43 -11.36 13.89 12.57
CA GLU A 43 -12.14 14.32 13.74
C GLU A 43 -11.31 14.20 15.04
N GLY A 44 -10.47 13.17 15.17
CA GLY A 44 -9.54 13.02 16.28
C GLY A 44 -8.49 14.14 16.32
N ILE A 45 -7.90 14.50 15.18
CA ILE A 45 -6.94 15.61 15.08
C ILE A 45 -7.62 16.93 15.49
N ILE A 46 -8.85 17.20 15.02
CA ILE A 46 -9.63 18.37 15.40
C ILE A 46 -9.89 18.40 16.91
N ASP A 47 -10.31 17.27 17.48
CA ASP A 47 -10.57 17.18 18.93
C ASP A 47 -9.30 17.49 19.73
N GLU A 48 -8.15 16.93 19.35
CA GLU A 48 -6.88 17.17 20.04
C GLU A 48 -6.43 18.63 19.95
N ILE A 49 -6.58 19.30 18.77
CA ILE A 49 -6.27 20.73 18.62
C ILE A 49 -7.17 21.56 19.54
N CYS A 50 -8.47 21.28 19.54
CA CYS A 50 -9.43 22.04 20.34
C CYS A 50 -9.19 21.85 21.84
N GLU A 51 -8.89 20.64 22.30
CA GLU A 51 -8.62 20.33 23.70
C GLU A 51 -7.31 20.98 24.17
N ALA A 52 -6.23 20.86 23.38
CA ALA A 52 -4.94 21.44 23.75
C ALA A 52 -4.95 22.98 23.84
N ASN A 53 -5.84 23.63 23.10
CA ASN A 53 -5.89 25.09 22.99
C ASN A 53 -7.18 25.70 23.59
N HIS A 54 -7.97 24.89 24.29
CA HIS A 54 -9.26 25.31 24.91
C HIS A 54 -10.24 25.96 23.92
N LEU A 55 -10.27 25.46 22.67
CA LEU A 55 -11.11 26.00 21.62
C LEU A 55 -12.49 25.30 21.57
N PRO A 56 -13.54 25.99 21.16
CA PRO A 56 -14.82 25.34 20.90
C PRO A 56 -14.71 24.40 19.71
N LYS A 57 -15.23 23.17 19.85
CA LYS A 57 -15.19 22.16 18.78
C LYS A 57 -16.10 22.59 17.61
N PRO A 58 -15.61 22.60 16.36
CA PRO A 58 -16.41 22.92 15.20
C PRO A 58 -17.45 21.84 14.90
N ARG A 59 -18.48 22.19 14.11
CA ARG A 59 -19.56 21.27 13.77
C ARG A 59 -19.15 20.27 12.68
N THR A 60 -18.54 19.14 13.04
CA THR A 60 -18.07 18.09 12.11
C THR A 60 -19.17 17.16 11.59
N TYR A 61 -20.40 17.21 12.15
CA TYR A 61 -21.52 16.31 11.81
C TYR A 61 -21.23 14.82 12.00
N ARG A 62 -20.30 14.44 12.87
CA ARG A 62 -19.80 13.07 13.06
C ARG A 62 -20.89 12.01 13.27
N LYS A 63 -21.95 12.33 14.03
CA LYS A 63 -23.09 11.39 14.24
C LYS A 63 -23.84 11.09 12.94
N ILE A 64 -24.03 12.10 12.09
CA ILE A 64 -24.71 11.94 10.80
C ILE A 64 -23.81 11.20 9.83
N ALA A 65 -22.54 11.56 9.75
CA ALA A 65 -21.55 10.93 8.90
C ALA A 65 -21.37 9.42 9.23
N ARG A 66 -21.31 9.09 10.53
CA ARG A 66 -21.27 7.69 10.99
C ARG A 66 -22.55 6.94 10.63
N ARG A 67 -23.73 7.55 10.81
CA ARG A 67 -25.00 6.93 10.41
C ARG A 67 -25.04 6.68 8.90
N ASP A 68 -24.61 7.63 8.08
CA ASP A 68 -24.55 7.47 6.63
C ASP A 68 -23.61 6.34 6.21
N TYR A 69 -22.45 6.20 6.86
CA TYR A 69 -21.56 5.07 6.67
C TYR A 69 -22.21 3.73 7.06
N LEU A 70 -22.79 3.64 8.26
CA LEU A 70 -23.41 2.39 8.73
C LEU A 70 -24.58 1.97 7.86
N ASN A 71 -25.34 2.90 7.28
CA ASN A 71 -26.45 2.61 6.37
C ASN A 71 -26.00 1.87 5.11
N ILE A 72 -24.76 2.12 4.63
CA ILE A 72 -24.22 1.37 3.48
C ILE A 72 -23.46 0.13 3.94
N ALA A 73 -22.69 0.21 5.03
CA ALA A 73 -21.87 -0.89 5.50
C ALA A 73 -22.68 -2.14 5.84
N ARG A 74 -23.83 -1.97 6.49
CA ARG A 74 -24.73 -3.05 6.94
C ARG A 74 -25.53 -3.71 5.82
N LYS A 75 -25.63 -3.12 4.64
CA LYS A 75 -26.41 -3.72 3.54
C LYS A 75 -25.73 -4.97 3.00
N LYS A 76 -26.46 -6.07 2.92
CA LYS A 76 -25.98 -7.33 2.31
C LYS A 76 -25.75 -7.17 0.80
N LYS A 77 -26.70 -6.52 0.09
CA LYS A 77 -26.59 -6.23 -1.35
C LYS A 77 -26.50 -4.72 -1.57
N LYS A 78 -25.49 -4.26 -2.33
CA LYS A 78 -25.21 -2.86 -2.60
C LYS A 78 -25.11 -2.65 -4.11
N SER A 79 -25.86 -1.71 -4.66
CA SER A 79 -25.66 -1.30 -6.06
C SER A 79 -24.49 -0.34 -6.17
N GLY A 80 -23.83 -0.29 -7.34
CA GLY A 80 -22.74 0.67 -7.60
C GLY A 80 -23.19 2.13 -7.40
N LYS A 81 -24.44 2.48 -7.74
CA LYS A 81 -25.03 3.81 -7.50
C LYS A 81 -25.10 4.14 -6.01
N GLN A 82 -25.46 3.17 -5.16
CA GLN A 82 -25.54 3.37 -3.71
C GLN A 82 -24.15 3.55 -3.09
N ILE A 83 -23.18 2.71 -3.51
CA ILE A 83 -21.78 2.82 -3.05
C ILE A 83 -21.22 4.19 -3.45
N ARG A 84 -21.37 4.59 -4.71
CA ARG A 84 -20.89 5.89 -5.20
C ARG A 84 -21.51 7.08 -4.43
N LYS A 85 -22.83 7.04 -4.14
CA LYS A 85 -23.49 8.06 -3.33
C LYS A 85 -22.91 8.12 -1.90
N ALA A 86 -22.62 6.96 -1.31
CA ALA A 86 -22.03 6.88 0.02
C ALA A 86 -20.61 7.44 0.05
N ILE A 87 -19.78 7.10 -0.95
CA ILE A 87 -18.42 7.66 -1.13
C ILE A 87 -18.50 9.18 -1.24
N GLY A 88 -19.35 9.73 -2.11
CA GLY A 88 -19.52 11.18 -2.27
C GLY A 88 -19.91 11.90 -0.97
N LYS A 89 -20.77 11.29 -0.13
CA LYS A 89 -21.10 11.82 1.19
C LYS A 89 -19.89 11.85 2.13
N GLN A 90 -19.13 10.75 2.22
CA GLN A 90 -17.93 10.68 3.06
C GLN A 90 -16.88 11.71 2.60
N LEU A 91 -16.64 11.84 1.31
CA LEU A 91 -15.73 12.84 0.75
C LEU A 91 -16.13 14.28 1.17
N ASN A 92 -17.43 14.61 1.20
CA ASN A 92 -17.90 15.92 1.65
C ASN A 92 -17.63 16.16 3.15
N TYR A 93 -17.77 15.14 4.00
CA TYR A 93 -17.42 15.26 5.42
C TYR A 93 -15.90 15.45 5.60
N ILE A 94 -15.09 14.63 4.93
CA ILE A 94 -13.62 14.73 4.97
C ILE A 94 -13.15 16.11 4.49
N ARG A 95 -13.70 16.62 3.37
CA ARG A 95 -13.36 17.96 2.86
C ARG A 95 -13.61 19.06 3.90
N ARG A 96 -14.71 18.96 4.64
CA ARG A 96 -15.03 19.93 5.70
C ARG A 96 -14.04 19.84 6.85
N ASP A 97 -13.75 18.61 7.29
CA ASP A 97 -12.83 18.36 8.41
C ASP A 97 -11.41 18.81 8.07
N LEU A 98 -10.94 18.58 6.83
CA LEU A 98 -9.68 19.12 6.32
C LEU A 98 -9.68 20.66 6.35
N GLY A 99 -10.78 21.29 5.93
CA GLY A 99 -10.91 22.77 5.98
C GLY A 99 -10.83 23.34 7.40
N TYR A 100 -11.34 22.63 8.40
CA TYR A 100 -11.19 23.05 9.81
C TYR A 100 -9.74 22.95 10.27
N ILE A 101 -9.04 21.87 9.92
CA ILE A 101 -7.63 21.70 10.27
C ILE A 101 -6.78 22.77 9.57
N ASP A 102 -7.05 23.07 8.29
CA ASP A 102 -6.37 24.13 7.55
C ASP A 102 -6.54 25.48 8.23
N ALA A 103 -7.79 25.83 8.60
CA ALA A 103 -8.07 27.06 9.30
C ALA A 103 -7.37 27.16 10.67
N PHE A 104 -7.25 26.07 11.40
CA PHE A 104 -6.49 26.05 12.66
C PHE A 104 -4.99 26.28 12.40
N MET A 105 -4.42 25.63 11.39
CA MET A 105 -3.02 25.83 11.04
C MET A 105 -2.72 27.26 10.57
N GLU A 106 -3.62 27.87 9.80
CA GLU A 106 -3.53 29.27 9.37
C GLU A 106 -3.60 30.26 10.57
N GLN A 107 -4.32 29.89 11.63
CA GLN A 107 -4.37 30.64 12.89
C GLN A 107 -3.13 30.43 13.78
N GLY A 108 -2.16 29.62 13.33
CA GLY A 108 -0.90 29.36 14.05
C GLY A 108 -0.92 28.18 15.02
N TYR A 109 -2.02 27.40 15.07
CA TYR A 109 -2.02 26.16 15.87
C TYR A 109 -1.16 25.08 15.21
N THR A 110 -0.32 24.44 16.00
CA THR A 110 0.67 23.46 15.51
C THR A 110 0.21 22.04 15.75
N LEU A 111 0.61 21.15 14.83
CA LEU A 111 0.39 19.71 14.94
C LEU A 111 1.66 19.02 15.48
N ARG A 112 1.49 17.94 16.23
CA ARG A 112 2.61 17.06 16.59
C ARG A 112 3.15 16.33 15.34
N ALA A 113 4.42 15.96 15.31
CA ALA A 113 5.05 15.30 14.16
C ALA A 113 4.22 14.10 13.64
N LYS A 114 3.77 13.20 14.52
CA LYS A 114 2.91 12.07 14.15
C LYS A 114 1.57 12.49 13.52
N GLN A 115 1.01 13.63 13.92
CA GLN A 115 -0.22 14.17 13.31
C GLN A 115 0.05 14.76 11.93
N VAL A 116 1.21 15.36 11.71
CA VAL A 116 1.63 15.89 10.41
C VAL A 116 1.75 14.74 9.39
N ASP A 117 2.44 13.65 9.75
CA ASP A 117 2.60 12.47 8.90
C ASP A 117 1.24 11.82 8.59
N LEU A 118 0.41 11.65 9.63
CA LEU A 118 -0.94 11.13 9.47
C LEU A 118 -1.78 12.02 8.56
N LEU A 119 -1.79 13.34 8.78
CA LEU A 119 -2.53 14.29 7.96
C LEU A 119 -2.09 14.26 6.50
N GLY A 120 -0.78 14.12 6.23
CA GLY A 120 -0.24 13.92 4.89
C GLY A 120 -0.83 12.68 4.20
N THR A 121 -0.89 11.56 4.92
CA THR A 121 -1.51 10.31 4.44
C THR A 121 -3.02 10.50 4.18
N LEU A 122 -3.77 11.13 5.10
CA LEU A 122 -5.20 11.36 4.97
C LEU A 122 -5.54 12.29 3.80
N ARG A 123 -4.73 13.33 3.56
CA ARG A 123 -4.86 14.23 2.41
C ARG A 123 -4.63 13.49 1.09
N LYS A 124 -3.57 12.69 0.99
CA LYS A 124 -3.28 11.86 -0.20
C LYS A 124 -4.42 10.88 -0.46
N LEU A 125 -4.92 10.20 0.57
CA LEU A 125 -6.07 9.31 0.46
C LEU A 125 -7.32 10.05 -0.04
N TYR A 126 -7.64 11.21 0.54
CA TYR A 126 -8.77 12.02 0.10
C TYR A 126 -8.65 12.41 -1.38
N GLN A 127 -7.49 12.88 -1.83
CA GLN A 127 -7.24 13.24 -3.22
C GLN A 127 -7.43 12.06 -4.16
N GLN A 128 -6.88 10.88 -3.82
CA GLN A 128 -7.03 9.66 -4.60
C GLN A 128 -8.50 9.22 -4.72
N GLN A 129 -9.23 9.23 -3.61
CA GLN A 129 -10.62 8.84 -3.57
C GLN A 129 -11.53 9.86 -4.29
N LEU A 130 -11.23 11.16 -4.18
CA LEU A 130 -11.93 12.20 -4.92
C LEU A 130 -11.71 12.04 -6.42
N TYR A 131 -10.46 11.83 -6.86
CA TYR A 131 -10.13 11.57 -8.26
C TYR A 131 -10.91 10.34 -8.79
N MET A 132 -10.84 9.21 -8.10
CA MET A 132 -11.56 8.00 -8.51
C MET A 132 -13.08 8.21 -8.57
N HIS A 133 -13.64 8.97 -7.62
CA HIS A 133 -15.06 9.28 -7.60
C HIS A 133 -15.48 10.20 -8.76
N THR A 134 -14.72 11.25 -9.08
CA THR A 134 -15.03 12.20 -10.14
C THR A 134 -14.80 11.62 -11.53
N SER A 135 -13.65 10.95 -11.73
CA SER A 135 -13.27 10.34 -13.01
C SER A 135 -13.94 8.99 -13.29
N ARG A 136 -14.77 8.49 -12.36
CA ARG A 136 -15.46 7.18 -12.48
C ARG A 136 -14.50 6.01 -12.74
N THR A 137 -13.31 6.07 -12.16
CA THR A 137 -12.30 5.02 -12.24
C THR A 137 -12.09 4.35 -10.88
N HIS A 138 -11.57 3.12 -10.90
CA HIS A 138 -11.10 2.42 -9.71
C HIS A 138 -9.57 2.34 -9.64
N LYS A 139 -8.89 2.99 -10.61
CA LYS A 139 -7.43 2.95 -10.72
C LYS A 139 -6.85 4.32 -10.38
N VAL A 140 -5.83 4.33 -9.57
CA VAL A 140 -5.00 5.50 -9.24
C VAL A 140 -3.61 5.00 -8.87
N GLN A 141 -2.59 5.76 -9.23
CA GLN A 141 -1.21 5.43 -8.90
C GLN A 141 -1.01 5.43 -7.39
N ASP A 142 -0.20 4.51 -6.90
CA ASP A 142 0.16 4.37 -5.47
C ASP A 142 -1.04 4.37 -4.53
N ARG A 143 -2.11 3.69 -4.95
CA ARG A 143 -3.38 3.67 -4.20
C ARG A 143 -3.17 3.25 -2.75
N ILE A 144 -3.56 4.12 -1.83
CA ILE A 144 -3.59 3.82 -0.40
C ILE A 144 -4.75 2.87 -0.13
N VAL A 145 -4.43 1.71 0.46
CA VAL A 145 -5.39 0.65 0.83
C VAL A 145 -5.48 0.44 2.34
N SER A 146 -4.54 1.01 3.10
CA SER A 146 -4.53 1.03 4.57
C SER A 146 -3.97 2.36 5.05
N ILE A 147 -4.61 2.98 6.04
CA ILE A 147 -4.12 4.23 6.63
C ILE A 147 -2.96 3.97 7.60
N SER A 148 -3.01 2.86 8.32
CA SER A 148 -1.94 2.46 9.25
C SER A 148 -0.67 1.98 8.53
N GLN A 149 -0.81 1.46 7.32
CA GLN A 149 0.27 0.94 6.49
C GLN A 149 0.16 1.52 5.06
N PRO A 150 0.39 2.84 4.88
CA PRO A 150 0.09 3.54 3.62
C PRO A 150 1.04 3.16 2.47
N PHE A 151 2.11 2.43 2.76
CA PHE A 151 3.07 1.90 1.79
C PHE A 151 2.63 0.58 1.15
N ILE A 152 1.65 -0.14 1.74
CA ILE A 152 1.17 -1.40 1.17
C ILE A 152 0.39 -1.14 -0.11
N ARG A 153 0.65 -2.00 -1.11
CA ARG A 153 0.00 -1.96 -2.42
C ARG A 153 -0.73 -3.26 -2.71
N PRO A 154 -1.76 -3.23 -3.57
CA PRO A 154 -2.35 -4.45 -4.11
C PRO A 154 -1.36 -5.13 -5.07
N ILE A 155 -1.07 -6.40 -4.83
CA ILE A 155 -0.25 -7.25 -5.69
C ILE A 155 -1.20 -8.16 -6.46
N VAL A 156 -1.24 -8.00 -7.78
CA VAL A 156 -2.07 -8.85 -8.64
C VAL A 156 -1.34 -10.17 -8.86
N ARG A 157 -1.98 -11.25 -8.42
CA ARG A 157 -1.50 -12.61 -8.65
C ARG A 157 -2.53 -13.31 -9.53
N GLY A 158 -2.15 -13.89 -10.64
CA GLY A 158 -3.03 -14.55 -11.60
C GLY A 158 -3.85 -15.75 -11.07
N LYS A 159 -4.02 -15.89 -9.75
CA LYS A 159 -4.77 -16.96 -9.10
C LYS A 159 -6.28 -16.71 -9.13
N ALA A 160 -7.06 -17.72 -9.56
CA ALA A 160 -8.51 -17.62 -9.71
C ALA A 160 -9.27 -17.32 -8.40
N LYS A 161 -8.82 -17.81 -7.24
CA LYS A 161 -9.50 -17.63 -5.94
C LYS A 161 -9.15 -16.33 -5.21
N ASN A 162 -7.89 -15.90 -5.29
CA ASN A 162 -7.40 -14.68 -4.66
C ASN A 162 -6.57 -13.88 -5.66
N PRO A 163 -7.21 -13.10 -6.53
CA PRO A 163 -6.50 -12.39 -7.61
C PRO A 163 -5.61 -11.24 -7.12
N VAL A 164 -5.81 -10.78 -5.88
CA VAL A 164 -5.08 -9.67 -5.28
C VAL A 164 -4.68 -10.03 -3.86
N GLU A 165 -3.40 -9.88 -3.56
CA GLU A 165 -2.82 -9.97 -2.23
C GLU A 165 -2.31 -8.58 -1.82
N PHE A 166 -2.15 -8.36 -0.51
CA PHE A 166 -1.65 -7.10 0.05
C PHE A 166 -0.43 -7.42 0.90
N GLY A 167 0.70 -6.79 0.61
CA GLY A 167 1.93 -7.09 1.33
C GLY A 167 3.17 -6.66 0.56
N ALA A 168 4.30 -7.29 0.85
CA ALA A 168 5.54 -7.11 0.11
C ALA A 168 5.68 -8.21 -0.95
N LYS A 169 6.12 -7.83 -2.15
CA LYS A 169 6.60 -8.77 -3.16
C LYS A 169 8.04 -9.14 -2.85
N LEU A 170 8.33 -10.43 -2.83
CA LEU A 170 9.65 -10.98 -2.57
C LEU A 170 10.13 -11.76 -3.79
N ASP A 171 11.35 -11.49 -4.23
CA ASP A 171 12.09 -12.44 -5.06
C ASP A 171 13.04 -13.23 -4.17
N MET A 172 12.97 -14.53 -4.29
CA MET A 172 13.74 -15.46 -3.51
C MET A 172 14.61 -16.34 -4.42
N SER A 173 15.80 -16.65 -3.95
CA SER A 173 16.65 -17.66 -4.57
C SER A 173 16.84 -18.87 -3.66
N ILE A 174 16.97 -20.05 -4.26
CA ILE A 174 17.34 -21.28 -3.55
C ILE A 174 18.61 -21.82 -4.20
N THR A 175 19.61 -22.06 -3.36
CA THR A 175 20.90 -22.65 -3.75
C THR A 175 21.31 -23.65 -2.69
N ASN A 176 21.57 -24.87 -3.06
CA ASN A 176 22.02 -25.97 -2.16
C ASN A 176 21.06 -26.15 -0.95
N GLY A 177 19.74 -25.98 -1.16
CA GLY A 177 18.74 -26.09 -0.10
C GLY A 177 18.56 -24.85 0.78
N TYR A 178 19.33 -23.80 0.58
CA TYR A 178 19.21 -22.53 1.34
C TYR A 178 18.44 -21.49 0.54
N ALA A 179 17.40 -20.96 1.16
CA ALA A 179 16.62 -19.85 0.61
C ALA A 179 17.20 -18.48 1.00
N ARG A 180 17.18 -17.53 0.08
CA ARG A 180 17.62 -16.14 0.30
C ARG A 180 16.61 -15.18 -0.32
N ILE A 181 16.45 -14.01 0.30
CA ILE A 181 15.69 -12.90 -0.28
C ILE A 181 16.62 -12.10 -1.17
N GLU A 182 16.34 -12.05 -2.46
CA GLU A 182 17.10 -11.27 -3.44
C GLU A 182 16.55 -9.84 -3.56
N LYS A 183 15.23 -9.67 -3.46
CA LYS A 183 14.57 -8.38 -3.48
C LYS A 183 13.30 -8.39 -2.63
N ILE A 184 13.02 -7.27 -1.96
CA ILE A 184 11.75 -7.01 -1.29
C ILE A 184 11.23 -5.64 -1.73
N SER A 185 9.95 -5.57 -2.09
CA SER A 185 9.32 -4.30 -2.47
C SER A 185 7.83 -4.32 -2.13
N PHE A 186 7.31 -3.18 -1.69
CA PHE A 186 5.86 -2.95 -1.58
C PHE A 186 5.24 -2.47 -2.89
N ASP A 187 6.05 -2.01 -3.84
CA ASP A 187 5.61 -1.61 -5.17
C ASP A 187 5.74 -2.79 -6.15
N ALA A 188 4.83 -2.82 -7.13
CA ALA A 188 4.90 -3.81 -8.19
C ALA A 188 6.17 -3.59 -9.04
N TYR A 189 6.84 -4.68 -9.38
CA TYR A 189 7.99 -4.67 -10.28
C TYR A 189 7.96 -5.93 -11.16
N ASN A 190 8.70 -5.88 -12.27
CA ASN A 190 8.84 -7.02 -13.17
C ASN A 190 9.88 -8.00 -12.60
N GLU A 191 9.51 -9.26 -12.42
CA GLU A 191 10.38 -10.31 -11.88
C GLU A 191 11.60 -10.56 -12.78
N SER A 192 11.43 -10.41 -14.09
CA SER A 192 12.55 -10.60 -15.04
C SER A 192 13.73 -9.65 -14.81
N GLU A 193 13.49 -8.48 -14.19
CA GLU A 193 14.56 -7.52 -13.86
C GLU A 193 15.47 -8.04 -12.75
N CYS A 194 14.99 -8.97 -11.94
CA CYS A 194 15.74 -9.52 -10.81
C CYS A 194 16.64 -10.69 -11.20
N LEU A 195 16.39 -11.33 -12.35
CA LEU A 195 17.11 -12.51 -12.81
C LEU A 195 18.63 -12.27 -12.91
N ILE A 196 19.05 -11.25 -13.65
CA ILE A 196 20.47 -10.94 -13.86
C ILE A 196 21.15 -10.63 -12.52
N VAL A 197 20.49 -9.82 -11.69
CA VAL A 197 21.03 -9.43 -10.37
C VAL A 197 21.22 -10.65 -9.48
N ALA A 198 20.28 -11.60 -9.49
CA ALA A 198 20.37 -12.82 -8.70
C ALA A 198 21.50 -13.74 -9.19
N VAL A 199 21.71 -13.83 -10.51
CA VAL A 199 22.81 -14.60 -11.11
C VAL A 199 24.17 -13.98 -10.76
N GLU A 200 24.32 -12.65 -10.82
CA GLU A 200 25.56 -11.98 -10.41
C GLU A 200 25.85 -12.18 -8.92
N ARG A 201 24.85 -12.06 -8.07
CA ARG A 201 24.97 -12.35 -6.63
C ARG A 201 25.31 -13.82 -6.34
N TYR A 202 24.84 -14.76 -7.19
CA TYR A 202 25.25 -16.14 -7.10
C TYR A 202 26.74 -16.27 -7.33
N LYS A 203 27.25 -15.67 -8.42
CA LYS A 203 28.69 -15.65 -8.74
C LYS A 203 29.53 -15.03 -7.63
N GLU A 204 29.09 -13.91 -7.07
CA GLU A 204 29.77 -13.26 -5.94
C GLU A 204 29.89 -14.18 -4.73
N ARG A 205 28.89 -15.01 -4.47
CA ARG A 205 28.85 -15.94 -3.32
C ARG A 205 29.59 -17.23 -3.53
N ILE A 206 29.55 -17.80 -4.74
CA ILE A 206 30.06 -19.14 -5.05
C ILE A 206 31.41 -19.06 -5.76
N GLY A 207 31.71 -17.94 -6.43
CA GLY A 207 32.93 -17.74 -7.22
C GLY A 207 32.78 -18.02 -8.71
N VAL A 208 31.73 -18.79 -9.10
CA VAL A 208 31.41 -19.16 -10.48
C VAL A 208 29.94 -18.94 -10.78
N TYR A 209 29.58 -18.88 -12.05
CA TYR A 209 28.18 -18.81 -12.45
C TYR A 209 27.42 -20.11 -12.21
N PRO A 210 26.09 -20.10 -12.03
CA PRO A 210 25.31 -21.33 -11.95
C PRO A 210 25.34 -22.09 -13.30
N GLU A 211 25.45 -23.40 -13.26
CA GLU A 211 25.30 -24.26 -14.43
C GLU A 211 23.86 -24.20 -14.97
N ARG A 212 22.89 -24.11 -14.05
CA ARG A 212 21.46 -24.06 -14.38
C ARG A 212 20.74 -22.95 -13.58
N VAL A 213 19.84 -22.24 -14.27
CA VAL A 213 18.93 -21.30 -13.65
C VAL A 213 17.49 -21.75 -13.93
N LEU A 214 16.71 -21.96 -12.88
CA LEU A 214 15.32 -22.33 -12.95
C LEU A 214 14.49 -21.15 -12.43
N ALA A 215 13.64 -20.58 -13.28
CA ALA A 215 12.73 -19.51 -12.92
C ALA A 215 11.32 -19.84 -13.43
N ASP A 216 10.28 -19.50 -12.66
CA ASP A 216 8.90 -19.60 -13.10
C ASP A 216 8.62 -18.51 -14.16
N LYS A 217 7.68 -18.80 -15.10
CA LYS A 217 7.33 -17.93 -16.24
C LYS A 217 6.18 -17.01 -15.91
#